data_ec3244c4ce6bf0120fd045dfda08b522
#
_entry.id   ec3244c4ce6bf0120fd045dfda08b522
#
_cell.length_a   1.000
_cell.length_b   1.000
_cell.length_c   1.000
_cell.angle_alpha   90.00
_cell.angle_beta   90.00
_cell.angle_gamma   90.00
#
_symmetry.space_group_name_H-M   'P 1'
#
loop_
_entity.id
_entity.type
_entity.pdbx_description
1 polymer ?
#
loop_
_entity_poly.entity_id
_entity_poly.type
_entity_poly.pdbx_seq_one_letter_code
_entity_poly.pdbx_strand_id
1 'polypeptide(L)'
;MCIRDSYWGCNRNYRSLHFELCYYQPLEYAIRHGIKLFEAGAQGEHKIQRGFLPELTYSAHWLEHPGFRNSVAKFLEDEKQAISRGIEEFIPHSPYRETVLLPVEDERS
;
A
#
# COMPACT_ATOMS: atom_id res chain seq x y z
N MET A 1 8.87 9.29 11.33
CA MET A 1 7.70 10.19 11.21
C MET A 1 6.81 9.64 10.11
N CYS A 2 5.59 9.27 10.42
CA CYS A 2 4.63 8.80 9.44
C CYS A 2 3.78 9.99 9.01
N ILE A 3 3.84 10.37 7.75
CA ILE A 3 2.96 11.38 7.17
C ILE A 3 1.84 10.62 6.46
N ARG A 4 0.61 10.77 6.94
CA ARG A 4 -0.56 10.19 6.30
C ARG A 4 -1.27 11.29 5.51
N ASP A 5 -1.23 11.16 4.21
CA ASP A 5 -2.00 11.97 3.28
C ASP A 5 -3.40 11.37 3.12
N SER A 6 -4.44 12.20 3.11
CA SER A 6 -5.83 11.72 3.11
C SER A 6 -6.63 12.15 1.90
N TYR A 7 -6.38 13.31 1.33
CA TYR A 7 -7.25 13.89 0.30
C TYR A 7 -6.47 14.60 -0.80
N TRP A 8 -6.93 14.40 -2.03
CA TRP A 8 -6.50 15.15 -3.20
C TRP A 8 -7.57 16.15 -3.60
N GLY A 9 -7.16 17.36 -3.95
CA GLY A 9 -8.05 18.36 -4.51
C GLY A 9 -7.31 19.35 -5.40
N CYS A 10 -7.95 19.80 -6.47
CA CYS A 10 -7.43 20.82 -7.37
C CYS A 10 -8.57 21.67 -7.91
N ASN A 11 -8.27 22.93 -8.24
CA ASN A 11 -9.23 23.86 -8.82
C ASN A 11 -9.42 23.66 -10.34
N ARG A 12 -8.52 22.96 -10.98
CA ARG A 12 -8.50 22.69 -12.41
C ARG A 12 -7.80 21.36 -12.69
N ASN A 13 -8.22 20.67 -13.73
CA ASN A 13 -7.59 19.41 -14.14
C ASN A 13 -6.29 19.70 -14.91
N TYR A 14 -5.16 19.41 -14.30
CA TYR A 14 -3.84 19.47 -14.90
C TYR A 14 -3.32 18.07 -15.17
N ARG A 15 -2.80 17.84 -16.37
CA ARG A 15 -2.27 16.54 -16.77
C ARG A 15 -1.15 16.09 -15.82
N SER A 16 -1.31 14.89 -15.27
CA SER A 16 -0.32 14.23 -14.40
C SER A 16 0.03 14.96 -13.09
N LEU A 17 -0.65 16.05 -12.74
CA LEU A 17 -0.36 16.83 -11.51
C LEU A 17 -0.54 15.97 -10.27
N HIS A 18 -1.57 15.12 -10.22
CA HIS A 18 -1.79 14.22 -9.11
C HIS A 18 -0.61 13.26 -8.89
N PHE A 19 -0.09 12.66 -9.95
CA PHE A 19 1.06 11.76 -9.85
C PHE A 19 2.33 12.48 -9.46
N GLU A 20 2.55 13.67 -9.95
CA GLU A 20 3.69 14.48 -9.58
C GLU A 20 3.69 14.84 -8.09
N LEU A 21 2.58 15.36 -7.58
CA LEU A 21 2.48 15.82 -6.20
C LEU A 21 2.30 14.71 -5.16
N CYS A 22 1.66 13.60 -5.54
CA CYS A 22 1.37 12.52 -4.60
C CYS A 22 2.41 11.40 -4.61
N TYR A 23 3.19 11.25 -5.68
CA TYR A 23 4.15 10.16 -5.80
C TYR A 23 5.57 10.65 -6.10
N TYR A 24 5.80 11.40 -7.16
CA TYR A 24 7.17 11.71 -7.59
C TYR A 24 7.87 12.69 -6.67
N GLN A 25 7.24 13.78 -6.30
CA GLN A 25 7.82 14.76 -5.38
C GLN A 25 8.02 14.20 -3.96
N PRO A 26 7.05 13.48 -3.36
CA PRO A 26 7.27 12.83 -2.07
C PRO A 26 8.36 11.75 -2.10
N LEU A 27 8.48 10.98 -3.18
CA LEU A 27 9.55 9.99 -3.34
C LEU A 27 10.93 10.66 -3.39
N GLU A 28 11.08 11.73 -4.17
CA GLU A 28 12.32 12.48 -4.25
C GLU A 28 12.68 13.09 -2.90
N TYR A 29 11.70 13.63 -2.19
CA TYR A 29 11.89 14.14 -0.83
C TYR A 29 12.33 13.03 0.13
N ALA A 30 11.68 11.86 0.08
CA ALA A 30 11.99 10.73 0.94
C ALA A 30 13.44 10.24 0.71
N ILE A 31 13.87 10.13 -0.53
CA ILE A 31 15.23 9.73 -0.89
C ILE A 31 16.26 10.76 -0.36
N ARG A 32 16.03 12.05 -0.59
CA ARG A 32 16.92 13.11 -0.14
C ARG A 32 17.07 13.18 1.37
N HIS A 33 16.03 12.83 2.12
CA HIS A 33 16.02 12.93 3.58
C HIS A 33 16.22 11.58 4.28
N GLY A 34 16.55 10.53 3.53
CA GLY A 34 16.81 9.20 4.09
C GLY A 34 15.61 8.58 4.79
N ILE A 35 14.38 8.88 4.32
CA ILE A 35 13.16 8.27 4.83
C ILE A 35 13.10 6.83 4.33
N LYS A 36 13.06 5.88 5.25
CA LYS A 36 13.15 4.45 4.94
C LYS A 36 11.84 3.84 4.41
N LEU A 37 10.71 4.40 4.78
CA LEU A 37 9.40 3.87 4.44
C LEU A 37 8.51 4.97 3.86
N PHE A 38 7.95 4.72 2.69
CA PHE A 38 6.94 5.55 2.04
C PHE A 38 5.78 4.66 1.58
N GLU A 39 4.60 4.85 2.14
CA GLU A 39 3.41 4.05 1.84
C GLU A 39 2.47 4.83 0.91
N ALA A 40 2.04 4.18 -0.18
CA ALA A 40 1.12 4.79 -1.15
C ALA A 40 -0.37 4.63 -0.78
N GLY A 41 -0.69 3.92 0.32
CA GLY A 41 -2.07 3.61 0.72
C GLY A 41 -2.67 2.40 -0.02
N ALA A 42 -3.91 2.05 0.33
CA ALA A 42 -4.50 0.74 0.02
C ALA A 42 -5.09 0.58 -1.40
N GLN A 43 -5.30 1.65 -2.16
CA GLN A 43 -6.03 1.58 -3.43
C GLN A 43 -5.18 1.96 -4.64
N GLY A 44 -5.44 1.30 -5.78
CA GLY A 44 -4.95 1.68 -7.10
C GLY A 44 -3.81 0.82 -7.64
N GLU A 45 -4.10 0.00 -8.63
CA GLU A 45 -3.12 -0.85 -9.33
C GLU A 45 -1.99 -0.05 -10.00
N HIS A 46 -2.26 1.21 -10.39
CA HIS A 46 -1.28 2.13 -10.96
C HIS A 46 -0.07 2.39 -10.04
N LYS A 47 -0.18 2.10 -8.75
CA LYS A 47 0.90 2.25 -7.76
C LYS A 47 2.02 1.25 -7.97
N ILE A 48 1.69 0.03 -8.39
CA ILE A 48 2.66 -1.04 -8.67
C ILE A 48 3.62 -0.62 -9.79
N GLN A 49 3.09 -0.04 -10.86
CA GLN A 49 3.90 0.48 -11.97
C GLN A 49 4.86 1.60 -11.54
N ARG A 50 4.61 2.25 -10.41
CA ARG A 50 5.45 3.30 -9.83
C ARG A 50 6.40 2.81 -8.73
N GLY A 51 6.49 1.48 -8.56
CA GLY A 51 7.40 0.87 -7.62
C GLY A 51 6.85 0.62 -6.22
N PHE A 52 5.55 0.83 -5.99
CA PHE A 52 4.91 0.49 -4.73
C PHE A 52 4.42 -0.95 -4.76
N LEU A 53 5.23 -1.86 -4.23
CA LEU A 53 4.85 -3.26 -4.15
C LEU A 53 3.80 -3.49 -3.07
N PRO A 54 2.89 -4.47 -3.26
CA PRO A 54 1.92 -4.82 -2.25
C PRO A 54 2.59 -5.45 -1.03
N GLU A 55 2.18 -5.01 0.16
CA GLU A 55 2.64 -5.54 1.44
C GLU A 55 1.43 -5.85 2.32
N LEU A 56 1.51 -6.92 3.11
CA LEU A 56 0.46 -7.29 4.04
C LEU A 56 0.41 -6.30 5.20
N THR A 57 -0.76 -5.74 5.42
CA THR A 57 -1.06 -4.94 6.60
C THR A 57 -2.12 -5.65 7.45
N TYR A 58 -2.02 -5.50 8.77
CA TYR A 58 -2.90 -6.19 9.70
C TYR A 58 -3.74 -5.18 10.47
N SER A 59 -5.01 -5.51 10.65
CA SER A 59 -5.92 -4.76 11.51
C SER A 59 -6.73 -5.72 12.39
N ALA A 60 -7.15 -5.25 13.56
CA ALA A 60 -7.97 -6.01 14.48
C ALA A 60 -9.26 -5.25 14.77
N HIS A 61 -10.39 -5.93 14.73
CA HIS A 61 -11.70 -5.35 14.93
C HIS A 61 -12.48 -6.13 15.99
N TRP A 62 -13.14 -5.42 16.88
CA TRP A 62 -14.07 -6.01 17.82
C TRP A 62 -15.51 -5.57 17.51
N LEU A 63 -16.43 -6.52 17.43
CA LEU A 63 -17.83 -6.28 17.11
C LEU A 63 -18.71 -6.84 18.24
N GLU A 64 -19.56 -6.01 18.80
CA GLU A 64 -20.40 -6.37 19.94
C GLU A 64 -21.48 -7.41 19.54
N HIS A 65 -22.18 -7.17 18.44
CA HIS A 65 -23.28 -8.02 18.01
C HIS A 65 -22.80 -9.40 17.51
N PRO A 66 -23.18 -10.53 18.16
CA PRO A 66 -22.64 -11.87 17.83
C PRO A 66 -22.92 -12.32 16.40
N GLY A 67 -24.13 -12.12 15.89
CA GLY A 67 -24.52 -12.51 14.52
C GLY A 67 -23.71 -11.75 13.47
N PHE A 68 -23.51 -10.46 13.67
CA PHE A 68 -22.69 -9.63 12.78
C PHE A 68 -21.22 -10.01 12.86
N ARG A 69 -20.72 -10.29 14.06
CA ARG A 69 -19.35 -10.78 14.30
C ARG A 69 -19.06 -12.05 13.50
N ASN A 70 -19.97 -13.03 13.55
CA ASN A 70 -19.82 -14.29 12.82
C ASN A 70 -19.83 -14.10 11.30
N SER A 71 -20.68 -13.23 10.79
CA SER A 71 -20.73 -12.90 9.35
C SER A 71 -19.44 -12.24 8.88
N VAL A 72 -18.93 -11.28 9.65
CA VAL A 72 -17.66 -10.60 9.35
C VAL A 72 -16.48 -11.55 9.46
N ALA A 73 -16.45 -12.42 10.46
CA ALA A 73 -15.38 -13.42 10.60
C ALA A 73 -15.28 -14.34 9.39
N LYS A 74 -16.43 -14.82 8.90
CA LYS A 74 -16.47 -15.63 7.68
C LYS A 74 -15.98 -14.87 6.45
N PHE A 75 -16.43 -13.63 6.29
CA PHE A 75 -15.97 -12.76 5.18
C PHE A 75 -14.45 -12.54 5.24
N LEU A 76 -13.89 -12.32 6.42
CA LEU A 76 -12.45 -12.08 6.59
C LEU A 76 -11.60 -13.30 6.23
N GLU A 77 -12.09 -14.52 6.42
CA GLU A 77 -11.38 -15.73 5.97
C GLU A 77 -11.29 -15.77 4.43
N ASP A 78 -12.39 -15.47 3.74
CA ASP A 78 -12.41 -15.41 2.28
C ASP A 78 -11.51 -14.26 1.76
N GLU A 79 -11.56 -13.09 2.42
CA GLU A 79 -10.73 -11.93 2.08
C GLU A 79 -9.24 -12.21 2.25
N LYS A 80 -8.81 -12.83 3.35
CA LYS A 80 -7.40 -13.21 3.57
C LYS A 80 -6.87 -14.07 2.44
N GLN A 81 -7.64 -15.07 2.02
CA GLN A 81 -7.24 -15.94 0.90
C GLN A 81 -7.16 -15.19 -0.43
N ALA A 82 -8.09 -14.27 -0.69
CA ALA A 82 -8.11 -13.47 -1.89
C ALA A 82 -6.90 -12.51 -1.93
N ILE A 83 -6.57 -11.85 -0.81
CA ILE A 83 -5.43 -10.94 -0.69
C ILE A 83 -4.11 -11.69 -0.88
N SER A 84 -3.93 -12.86 -0.23
CA SER A 84 -2.70 -13.64 -0.38
C SER A 84 -2.46 -14.06 -1.83
N ARG A 85 -3.50 -14.54 -2.52
CA ARG A 85 -3.42 -14.86 -3.95
C ARG A 85 -3.13 -13.63 -4.80
N GLY A 86 -3.80 -12.52 -4.52
CA GLY A 86 -3.57 -11.26 -5.23
C GLY A 86 -2.13 -10.77 -5.14
N ILE A 87 -1.49 -10.86 -3.97
CA ILE A 87 -0.08 -10.49 -3.79
C ILE A 87 0.83 -11.40 -4.64
N GLU A 88 0.60 -12.71 -4.63
CA GLU A 88 1.38 -13.66 -5.43
C GLU A 88 1.26 -13.38 -6.94
N GLU A 89 0.09 -12.96 -7.40
CA GLU A 89 -0.15 -12.57 -8.80
C GLU A 89 0.56 -11.26 -9.17
N PHE A 90 0.75 -10.33 -8.23
CA PHE A 90 1.38 -9.04 -8.51
C PHE A 90 2.91 -9.06 -8.49
N ILE A 91 3.53 -9.97 -7.75
CA ILE A 91 5.00 -10.07 -7.66
C ILE A 91 5.69 -10.15 -9.04
N PRO A 92 5.22 -10.96 -10.00
CA PRO A 92 5.83 -11.03 -11.33
C PRO A 92 5.73 -9.74 -12.15
N HIS A 93 4.82 -8.83 -11.79
CA HIS A 93 4.61 -7.55 -12.47
C HIS A 93 5.38 -6.39 -11.81
N SER A 94 6.29 -6.70 -10.90
CA SER A 94 7.16 -5.71 -10.26
C SER A 94 7.99 -4.96 -11.29
N PRO A 95 8.06 -3.62 -11.25
CA PRO A 95 8.93 -2.83 -12.12
C PRO A 95 10.40 -2.93 -11.75
N TYR A 96 10.73 -3.55 -10.62
CA TYR A 96 12.11 -3.72 -10.17
C TYR A 96 12.76 -4.93 -10.83
N ARG A 97 14.08 -4.85 -11.04
CA ARG A 97 14.87 -6.01 -11.44
C ARG A 97 14.95 -7.00 -10.27
N GLU A 98 15.00 -8.29 -10.55
CA GLU A 98 15.02 -9.38 -9.55
C GLU A 98 16.09 -9.20 -8.45
N THR A 99 17.20 -8.56 -8.77
CA THR A 99 18.29 -8.28 -7.83
C THR A 99 17.98 -7.26 -6.73
N VAL A 100 16.84 -6.55 -6.81
CA VAL A 100 16.48 -5.48 -5.86
C VAL A 100 15.45 -5.95 -4.84
N LEU A 101 14.89 -7.13 -5.01
CA LEU A 101 13.95 -7.74 -4.07
C LEU A 101 14.69 -8.41 -2.90
N LEU A 102 15.57 -7.67 -2.21
CA LEU A 102 16.08 -8.12 -0.93
C LEU A 102 14.98 -7.95 0.12
N PRO A 103 14.68 -8.98 0.92
CA PRO A 103 13.78 -8.82 2.04
C PRO A 103 14.32 -7.71 2.94
N VAL A 104 13.49 -6.74 3.22
CA VAL A 104 13.76 -5.79 4.32
C VAL A 104 13.74 -6.64 5.57
N GLU A 105 14.90 -6.93 6.13
CA GLU A 105 15.00 -7.54 7.46
C GLU A 105 14.26 -6.61 8.43
N ASP A 106 13.23 -7.16 9.05
CA ASP A 106 12.40 -6.47 10.02
C ASP A 106 13.23 -6.22 11.28
N GLU A 107 13.98 -5.13 11.30
CA GLU A 107 14.61 -4.61 12.52
C GLU A 107 13.53 -3.98 13.43
N ARG A 108 12.51 -4.74 13.76
CA ARG A 108 11.61 -4.45 14.89
C ARG A 108 12.03 -5.30 16.08
N SER A 109 13.05 -4.88 16.70
CA SER A 109 13.33 -5.24 18.10
C SER A 109 13.27 -3.99 18.97
#